data_cd2189c724ab24d9cb8a780cf3217ea8
#
_entry.id   cd2189c724ab24d9cb8a780cf3217ea8
#
_cell.length_a   1.000
_cell.length_b   1.000
_cell.length_c   1.000
_cell.angle_alpha   90.00
_cell.angle_beta   90.00
_cell.angle_gamma   90.00
#
_symmetry.space_group_name_H-M   'P 1'
#
loop_
_entity.id
_entity.type
_entity.pdbx_description
1 polymer ?
#
loop_
_entity_poly.entity_id
_entity_poly.type
_entity_poly.pdbx_seq_one_letter_code
_entity_poly.pdbx_strand_id
1 'polypeptide(L)'
;MTNPSARPGFDHVDTWVFDLDNTLYPRRSNLFSQIDVKMTSYVAQLLGLPRDEAPKVQKQYYLEHGTTLKGLMLEHRVDYRDFLDKVHDIDYSWLDPDPALDKAIEALPGRKYIFTNGDRGHAERAAGQLGILDRFDDIFDIVAAELTPKPARATYDRFLAAHRVDGSKAAMFEDLARNLVEAKAVGMSTVLILPGEFAGAFVEAWESGGEDCGHVDHTTDDLTGFLARLTG
;
A
#
# COMPACT_ATOMS: atom_id res chain seq x y z
N MET A 1 31.92 -13.32 -18.05
CA MET A 1 31.09 -14.23 -17.23
C MET A 1 30.16 -13.32 -16.44
N THR A 2 28.92 -13.20 -16.86
CA THR A 2 27.87 -12.46 -16.14
C THR A 2 27.59 -13.21 -14.85
N ASN A 3 27.66 -12.50 -13.71
CA ASN A 3 27.30 -13.07 -12.41
C ASN A 3 25.80 -13.45 -12.49
N PRO A 4 25.39 -14.74 -12.32
CA PRO A 4 24.01 -15.17 -12.47
C PRO A 4 23.08 -14.68 -11.34
N SER A 5 23.57 -13.85 -10.43
CA SER A 5 22.81 -13.28 -9.32
C SER A 5 22.67 -11.75 -9.39
N ALA A 6 23.00 -11.11 -10.50
CA ALA A 6 22.83 -9.66 -10.63
C ALA A 6 21.34 -9.31 -10.75
N ARG A 7 20.85 -8.50 -9.81
CA ARG A 7 19.51 -7.91 -9.81
C ARG A 7 19.64 -6.48 -10.35
N PRO A 8 19.48 -6.24 -11.65
CA PRO A 8 19.78 -4.95 -12.25
C PRO A 8 19.07 -3.81 -11.52
N GLY A 9 19.86 -2.89 -10.94
CA GLY A 9 19.35 -1.77 -10.14
C GLY A 9 19.02 -2.08 -8.68
N PHE A 10 18.99 -3.36 -8.25
CA PHE A 10 18.61 -3.79 -6.90
C PHE A 10 19.67 -4.65 -6.17
N ASP A 11 20.90 -4.68 -6.67
CA ASP A 11 21.98 -5.48 -6.05
C ASP A 11 22.32 -5.03 -4.63
N HIS A 12 22.06 -3.76 -4.30
CA HIS A 12 22.27 -3.16 -2.99
C HIS A 12 21.11 -3.42 -2.03
N VAL A 13 19.96 -3.93 -2.52
CA VAL A 13 18.74 -4.09 -1.72
C VAL A 13 18.76 -5.38 -0.92
N ASP A 14 18.59 -5.25 0.38
CA ASP A 14 18.43 -6.33 1.35
C ASP A 14 17.09 -6.26 2.13
N THR A 15 16.28 -5.24 1.86
CA THR A 15 15.00 -5.00 2.52
C THR A 15 13.93 -4.58 1.50
N TRP A 16 12.85 -5.35 1.43
CA TRP A 16 11.77 -5.20 0.47
C TRP A 16 10.50 -4.75 1.19
N VAL A 17 9.98 -3.61 0.81
CA VAL A 17 8.83 -2.97 1.46
C VAL A 17 7.70 -2.87 0.45
N PHE A 18 6.56 -3.44 0.79
CA PHE A 18 5.41 -3.48 -0.09
C PHE A 18 4.23 -2.76 0.57
N ASP A 19 3.61 -1.84 -0.15
CA ASP A 19 2.24 -1.47 0.16
C ASP A 19 1.33 -2.68 -0.06
N LEU A 20 0.12 -2.64 0.48
CA LEU A 20 -0.83 -3.73 0.39
C LEU A 20 -1.87 -3.53 -0.70
N ASP A 21 -2.69 -2.48 -0.54
CA ASP A 21 -3.91 -2.27 -1.33
C ASP A 21 -3.58 -1.84 -2.77
N ASN A 22 -4.03 -2.61 -3.75
CA ASN A 22 -3.71 -2.43 -5.18
C ASN A 22 -2.23 -2.58 -5.53
N THR A 23 -1.40 -3.02 -4.59
CA THR A 23 0.03 -3.32 -4.76
C THR A 23 0.27 -4.82 -4.72
N LEU A 24 0.08 -5.48 -3.56
CA LEU A 24 0.22 -6.95 -3.42
C LEU A 24 -0.92 -7.72 -4.08
N TYR A 25 -2.05 -7.10 -4.26
CA TYR A 25 -3.13 -7.60 -5.11
C TYR A 25 -3.54 -6.52 -6.12
N PRO A 26 -3.90 -6.90 -7.35
CA PRO A 26 -4.18 -5.93 -8.40
C PRO A 26 -5.55 -5.26 -8.22
N ARG A 27 -5.70 -4.03 -8.69
CA ARG A 27 -6.97 -3.27 -8.67
C ARG A 27 -8.13 -4.06 -9.30
N ARG A 28 -7.87 -4.91 -10.29
CA ARG A 28 -8.91 -5.75 -10.92
C ARG A 28 -9.58 -6.74 -9.98
N SER A 29 -8.97 -7.07 -8.83
CA SER A 29 -9.60 -7.90 -7.79
C SER A 29 -10.81 -7.20 -7.18
N ASN A 30 -10.87 -5.88 -7.30
CA ASN A 30 -11.93 -5.01 -6.81
C ASN A 30 -12.15 -5.09 -5.27
N LEU A 31 -11.17 -5.63 -4.54
CA LEU A 31 -11.26 -5.76 -3.08
C LEU A 31 -11.37 -4.39 -2.41
N PHE A 32 -10.54 -3.43 -2.81
CA PHE A 32 -10.53 -2.08 -2.23
C PHE A 32 -11.87 -1.35 -2.43
N SER A 33 -12.64 -1.67 -3.48
CA SER A 33 -13.95 -1.07 -3.69
C SER A 33 -14.96 -1.39 -2.57
N GLN A 34 -14.83 -2.55 -1.92
CA GLN A 34 -15.65 -2.88 -0.76
C GLN A 34 -15.32 -1.95 0.43
N ILE A 35 -14.02 -1.68 0.65
CA ILE A 35 -13.55 -0.74 1.69
C ILE A 35 -14.09 0.65 1.41
N ASP A 36 -14.02 1.13 0.17
CA ASP A 36 -14.52 2.44 -0.24
C ASP A 36 -16.02 2.60 0.01
N VAL A 37 -16.81 1.57 -0.32
CA VAL A 37 -18.25 1.51 -0.02
C VAL A 37 -18.52 1.54 1.49
N LYS A 38 -17.73 0.81 2.29
CA LYS A 38 -17.85 0.79 3.76
C LYS A 38 -17.47 2.16 4.36
N MET A 39 -16.38 2.79 3.87
CA MET A 39 -16.00 4.15 4.28
C MET A 39 -17.09 5.16 3.97
N THR A 40 -17.62 5.16 2.75
CA THR A 40 -18.75 6.02 2.37
C THR A 40 -19.96 5.82 3.28
N SER A 41 -20.30 4.58 3.57
CA SER A 41 -21.44 4.25 4.44
C SER A 41 -21.19 4.72 5.88
N TYR A 42 -19.97 4.58 6.38
CA TYR A 42 -19.57 5.08 7.70
C TYR A 42 -19.71 6.60 7.79
N VAL A 43 -19.20 7.34 6.81
CA VAL A 43 -19.30 8.81 6.72
C VAL A 43 -20.77 9.25 6.66
N ALA A 44 -21.59 8.61 5.82
CA ALA A 44 -23.01 8.90 5.69
C ALA A 44 -23.73 8.73 7.02
N GLN A 45 -23.49 7.62 7.71
CA GLN A 45 -24.13 7.32 9.00
C GLN A 45 -23.67 8.28 10.10
N LEU A 46 -22.37 8.54 10.20
CA LEU A 46 -21.79 9.42 11.22
C LEU A 46 -22.29 10.85 11.12
N LEU A 47 -22.36 11.37 9.89
CA LEU A 47 -22.69 12.77 9.63
C LEU A 47 -24.17 13.00 9.28
N GLY A 48 -24.97 11.94 9.18
CA GLY A 48 -26.37 12.04 8.77
C GLY A 48 -26.55 12.54 7.33
N LEU A 49 -25.58 12.23 6.45
CA LEU A 49 -25.56 12.69 5.06
C LEU A 49 -26.31 11.76 4.13
N PRO A 50 -26.92 12.30 3.05
CA PRO A 50 -27.37 11.51 1.91
C PRO A 50 -26.22 10.70 1.31
N ARG A 51 -26.55 9.54 0.70
CA ARG A 51 -25.55 8.61 0.13
C ARG A 51 -24.72 9.21 -1.01
N ASP A 52 -25.24 10.20 -1.72
CA ASP A 52 -24.58 10.90 -2.83
C ASP A 52 -23.67 12.05 -2.36
N GLU A 53 -23.81 12.50 -1.12
CA GLU A 53 -22.97 13.53 -0.51
C GLU A 53 -21.78 12.95 0.26
N ALA A 54 -21.95 11.81 0.91
CA ALA A 54 -20.93 11.19 1.72
C ALA A 54 -19.61 10.92 0.98
N PRO A 55 -19.59 10.47 -0.30
CA PRO A 55 -18.35 10.29 -1.06
C PRO A 55 -17.56 11.58 -1.24
N LYS A 56 -18.23 12.73 -1.34
CA LYS A 56 -17.58 14.04 -1.50
C LYS A 56 -16.84 14.43 -0.21
N VAL A 57 -17.47 14.21 0.93
CA VAL A 57 -16.86 14.46 2.24
C VAL A 57 -15.71 13.49 2.52
N GLN A 58 -15.89 12.21 2.21
CA GLN A 58 -14.85 11.20 2.30
C GLN A 58 -13.62 11.60 1.49
N LYS A 59 -13.82 12.00 0.24
CA LYS A 59 -12.75 12.45 -0.65
C LYS A 59 -12.10 13.74 -0.16
N GLN A 60 -12.87 14.69 0.35
CA GLN A 60 -12.35 15.93 0.93
C GLN A 60 -11.39 15.61 2.08
N TYR A 61 -11.80 14.77 3.05
CA TYR A 61 -10.93 14.37 4.15
C TYR A 61 -9.65 13.66 3.70
N TYR A 62 -9.77 12.79 2.69
CA TYR A 62 -8.61 12.13 2.11
C TYR A 62 -7.61 13.14 1.51
N LEU A 63 -8.11 14.16 0.77
CA LEU A 63 -7.27 15.19 0.17
C LEU A 63 -6.63 16.11 1.21
N GLU A 64 -7.38 16.53 2.23
CA GLU A 64 -6.94 17.50 3.22
C GLU A 64 -6.04 16.88 4.31
N HIS A 65 -6.29 15.63 4.67
CA HIS A 65 -5.66 14.98 5.83
C HIS A 65 -4.85 13.72 5.49
N GLY A 66 -4.81 13.33 4.22
CA GLY A 66 -4.08 12.15 3.74
C GLY A 66 -4.88 10.84 3.82
N THR A 67 -5.82 10.72 4.77
CA THR A 67 -6.81 9.62 4.84
C THR A 67 -8.15 10.13 5.36
N THR A 68 -9.23 9.44 4.98
CA THR A 68 -10.58 9.69 5.51
C THR A 68 -10.60 9.55 7.04
N LEU A 69 -9.94 8.52 7.58
CA LEU A 69 -9.84 8.29 9.02
C LEU A 69 -9.23 9.50 9.74
N LYS A 70 -8.14 10.05 9.23
CA LYS A 70 -7.48 11.20 9.86
C LYS A 70 -8.40 12.41 9.94
N GLY A 71 -9.12 12.71 8.86
CA GLY A 71 -10.13 13.78 8.83
C GLY A 71 -11.23 13.54 9.87
N LEU A 72 -11.81 12.33 9.89
CA LEU A 72 -12.87 11.97 10.85
C LEU A 72 -12.41 12.06 12.31
N MET A 73 -11.18 11.69 12.61
CA MET A 73 -10.61 11.81 13.95
C MET A 73 -10.46 13.27 14.38
N LEU A 74 -9.96 14.12 13.49
CA LEU A 74 -9.73 15.54 13.80
C LEU A 74 -11.04 16.33 13.93
N GLU A 75 -11.97 16.13 13.00
CA GLU A 75 -13.20 16.92 12.92
C GLU A 75 -14.33 16.37 13.81
N HIS A 76 -14.38 15.04 14.00
CA HIS A 76 -15.52 14.37 14.64
C HIS A 76 -15.12 13.49 15.83
N ARG A 77 -13.84 13.44 16.21
CA ARG A 77 -13.32 12.64 17.33
C ARG A 77 -13.68 11.16 17.23
N VAL A 78 -13.68 10.61 16.03
CA VAL A 78 -13.97 9.21 15.77
C VAL A 78 -12.92 8.33 16.46
N ASP A 79 -13.36 7.24 17.09
CA ASP A 79 -12.45 6.19 17.53
C ASP A 79 -11.96 5.42 16.29
N TYR A 80 -10.64 5.42 16.08
CA TYR A 80 -10.02 4.78 14.93
C TYR A 80 -10.30 3.28 14.88
N ARG A 81 -10.44 2.60 16.03
CA ARG A 81 -10.74 1.18 16.09
C ARG A 81 -12.11 0.88 15.53
N ASP A 82 -13.12 1.64 15.96
CA ASP A 82 -14.49 1.50 15.44
C ASP A 82 -14.55 1.72 13.93
N PHE A 83 -13.80 2.71 13.43
CA PHE A 83 -13.72 2.95 11.99
C PHE A 83 -13.04 1.79 11.24
N LEU A 84 -11.83 1.40 11.67
CA LEU A 84 -11.05 0.35 11.00
C LEU A 84 -11.77 -1.00 11.02
N ASP A 85 -12.36 -1.39 12.15
CA ASP A 85 -13.15 -2.61 12.28
C ASP A 85 -14.32 -2.66 11.29
N LYS A 86 -15.03 -1.53 11.11
CA LYS A 86 -16.20 -1.45 10.23
C LYS A 86 -15.83 -1.39 8.75
N VAL A 87 -14.75 -0.67 8.39
CA VAL A 87 -14.39 -0.52 6.97
C VAL A 87 -13.68 -1.75 6.43
N HIS A 88 -13.00 -2.52 7.28
CA HIS A 88 -12.32 -3.76 6.92
C HIS A 88 -13.18 -5.04 7.19
N ASP A 89 -14.45 -4.88 7.56
CA ASP A 89 -15.44 -5.96 7.57
C ASP A 89 -15.95 -6.22 6.15
N ILE A 90 -15.12 -6.85 5.33
CA ILE A 90 -15.30 -7.10 3.89
C ILE A 90 -15.13 -8.58 3.57
N ASP A 91 -15.51 -8.96 2.36
CA ASP A 91 -15.34 -10.33 1.84
C ASP A 91 -13.98 -10.48 1.14
N TYR A 92 -13.03 -11.10 1.82
CA TYR A 92 -11.69 -11.37 1.29
C TYR A 92 -11.66 -12.50 0.26
N SER A 93 -12.72 -13.30 0.09
CA SER A 93 -12.79 -14.34 -0.92
C SER A 93 -12.76 -13.83 -2.37
N TRP A 94 -12.80 -12.49 -2.55
CA TRP A 94 -12.57 -11.85 -3.83
C TRP A 94 -11.10 -11.93 -4.29
N LEU A 95 -10.19 -12.30 -3.39
CA LEU A 95 -8.80 -12.58 -3.73
C LEU A 95 -8.63 -14.08 -3.93
N ASP A 96 -8.06 -14.46 -5.07
CA ASP A 96 -7.58 -15.82 -5.29
C ASP A 96 -6.15 -15.96 -4.76
N PRO A 97 -5.76 -17.15 -4.26
CA PRO A 97 -4.36 -17.44 -3.93
C PRO A 97 -3.44 -17.20 -5.15
N ASP A 98 -2.31 -16.55 -4.91
CA ASP A 98 -1.31 -16.25 -5.95
C ASP A 98 0.03 -16.98 -5.68
N PRO A 99 0.14 -18.28 -6.07
CA PRO A 99 1.37 -19.03 -5.86
C PRO A 99 2.55 -18.54 -6.69
N ALA A 100 2.31 -17.77 -7.76
CA ALA A 100 3.38 -17.18 -8.55
C ALA A 100 3.99 -15.98 -7.80
N LEU A 101 3.16 -15.13 -7.21
CA LEU A 101 3.60 -14.04 -6.36
C LEU A 101 4.30 -14.57 -5.10
N ASP A 102 3.74 -15.62 -4.48
CA ASP A 102 4.35 -16.29 -3.31
C ASP A 102 5.80 -16.70 -3.59
N LYS A 103 6.03 -17.41 -4.70
CA LYS A 103 7.39 -17.84 -5.12
C LYS A 103 8.29 -16.66 -5.44
N ALA A 104 7.75 -15.62 -6.10
CA ALA A 104 8.54 -14.45 -6.47
C ALA A 104 9.00 -13.67 -5.22
N ILE A 105 8.14 -13.52 -4.20
CA ILE A 105 8.50 -12.90 -2.93
C ILE A 105 9.47 -13.78 -2.14
N GLU A 106 9.25 -15.10 -2.10
CA GLU A 106 10.14 -16.05 -1.42
C GLU A 106 11.57 -15.98 -1.95
N ALA A 107 11.73 -15.84 -3.26
CA ALA A 107 13.03 -15.80 -3.93
C ALA A 107 13.83 -14.51 -3.64
N LEU A 108 13.19 -13.44 -3.17
CA LEU A 108 13.89 -12.21 -2.79
C LEU A 108 14.75 -12.45 -1.54
N PRO A 109 16.04 -12.08 -1.56
CA PRO A 109 16.89 -12.19 -0.39
C PRO A 109 16.61 -11.12 0.64
N GLY A 110 16.89 -11.41 1.90
CA GLY A 110 16.77 -10.44 3.00
C GLY A 110 15.36 -10.29 3.54
N ARG A 111 15.07 -9.16 4.18
CA ARG A 111 13.84 -8.90 4.93
C ARG A 111 12.72 -8.37 4.05
N LYS A 112 11.50 -8.70 4.41
CA LYS A 112 10.30 -8.32 3.67
C LYS A 112 9.23 -7.77 4.61
N TYR A 113 8.64 -6.63 4.26
CA TYR A 113 7.66 -5.94 5.10
C TYR A 113 6.45 -5.51 4.29
N ILE A 114 5.28 -5.62 4.90
CA ILE A 114 4.08 -4.89 4.42
C ILE A 114 4.07 -3.54 5.14
N PHE A 115 3.91 -2.44 4.39
CA PHE A 115 3.82 -1.09 4.92
C PHE A 115 2.55 -0.41 4.37
N THR A 116 1.47 -0.44 5.15
CA THR A 116 0.12 -0.04 4.72
C THR A 116 -0.47 1.10 5.53
N ASN A 117 -1.37 1.88 4.91
CA ASN A 117 -2.26 2.81 5.60
C ASN A 117 -3.53 2.13 6.14
N GLY A 118 -3.74 0.83 5.87
CA GLY A 118 -4.74 -0.01 6.52
C GLY A 118 -4.28 -0.50 7.89
N ASP A 119 -5.11 -1.29 8.58
CA ASP A 119 -4.74 -1.95 9.83
C ASP A 119 -4.11 -3.33 9.59
N ARG A 120 -3.42 -3.82 10.63
CA ARG A 120 -2.77 -5.14 10.62
C ARG A 120 -3.75 -6.27 10.31
N GLY A 121 -4.94 -6.25 10.88
CA GLY A 121 -5.94 -7.29 10.68
C GLY A 121 -6.41 -7.38 9.22
N HIS A 122 -6.56 -6.24 8.55
CA HIS A 122 -6.82 -6.20 7.12
C HIS A 122 -5.66 -6.81 6.32
N ALA A 123 -4.43 -6.38 6.62
CA ALA A 123 -3.24 -6.87 5.92
C ALA A 123 -3.04 -8.38 6.09
N GLU A 124 -3.23 -8.91 7.30
CA GLU A 124 -3.14 -10.34 7.59
C GLU A 124 -4.19 -11.16 6.82
N ARG A 125 -5.44 -10.67 6.75
CA ARG A 125 -6.51 -11.35 6.00
C ARG A 125 -6.25 -11.32 4.49
N ALA A 126 -5.85 -10.18 3.94
CA ALA A 126 -5.58 -10.06 2.51
C ALA A 126 -4.35 -10.89 2.09
N ALA A 127 -3.23 -10.76 2.80
CA ALA A 127 -2.02 -11.53 2.52
C ALA A 127 -2.21 -13.03 2.79
N GLY A 128 -3.01 -13.39 3.80
CA GLY A 128 -3.38 -14.78 4.08
C GLY A 128 -4.21 -15.39 2.96
N GLN A 129 -5.20 -14.66 2.43
CA GLN A 129 -6.03 -15.12 1.31
C GLN A 129 -5.20 -15.31 0.03
N LEU A 130 -4.22 -14.42 -0.22
CA LEU A 130 -3.26 -14.57 -1.32
C LEU A 130 -2.28 -15.73 -1.11
N GLY A 131 -2.13 -16.23 0.12
CA GLY A 131 -1.17 -17.29 0.46
C GLY A 131 0.26 -16.78 0.62
N ILE A 132 0.47 -15.49 0.86
CA ILE A 132 1.80 -14.85 0.92
C ILE A 132 2.18 -14.34 2.31
N LEU A 133 1.29 -14.44 3.30
CA LEU A 133 1.51 -13.84 4.63
C LEU A 133 2.82 -14.28 5.28
N ASP A 134 3.15 -15.58 5.20
CA ASP A 134 4.34 -16.16 5.81
C ASP A 134 5.67 -15.72 5.15
N ARG A 135 5.60 -14.94 4.07
CA ARG A 135 6.78 -14.37 3.39
C ARG A 135 7.27 -13.07 4.01
N PHE A 136 6.48 -12.47 4.89
CA PHE A 136 6.80 -11.18 5.49
C PHE A 136 7.30 -11.32 6.93
N ASP A 137 8.36 -10.58 7.25
CA ASP A 137 8.93 -10.52 8.60
C ASP A 137 8.04 -9.74 9.56
N ASP A 138 7.33 -8.71 9.06
CA ASP A 138 6.34 -7.97 9.84
C ASP A 138 5.43 -7.12 8.93
N ILE A 139 4.36 -6.60 9.55
CA ILE A 139 3.41 -5.65 8.97
C ILE A 139 3.51 -4.35 9.76
N PHE A 140 3.87 -3.25 9.09
CA PHE A 140 3.83 -1.90 9.64
C PHE A 140 2.57 -1.20 9.15
N ASP A 141 1.60 -1.09 10.02
CA ASP A 141 0.25 -0.61 9.75
C ASP A 141 0.03 0.83 10.24
N ILE A 142 -1.16 1.37 9.99
CA ILE A 142 -1.52 2.73 10.40
C ILE A 142 -1.45 2.93 11.93
N VAL A 143 -1.65 1.87 12.72
CA VAL A 143 -1.58 1.95 14.18
C VAL A 143 -0.12 2.02 14.65
N ALA A 144 0.77 1.20 14.07
CA ALA A 144 2.21 1.28 14.28
C ALA A 144 2.79 2.63 13.84
N ALA A 145 2.18 3.26 12.82
CA ALA A 145 2.50 4.60 12.36
C ALA A 145 1.92 5.72 13.25
N GLU A 146 1.34 5.39 14.42
CA GLU A 146 0.69 6.34 15.33
C GLU A 146 -0.41 7.17 14.63
N LEU A 147 -1.19 6.52 13.77
CA LEU A 147 -2.28 7.12 12.99
C LEU A 147 -1.83 8.29 12.09
N THR A 148 -0.56 8.28 11.73
CA THR A 148 0.01 9.22 10.76
C THR A 148 0.22 8.47 9.44
N PRO A 149 -0.59 8.73 8.40
CA PRO A 149 -0.54 7.94 7.17
C PRO A 149 0.66 8.30 6.28
N LYS A 150 1.02 7.40 5.36
CA LYS A 150 1.79 7.76 4.17
C LYS A 150 1.04 8.87 3.41
N PRO A 151 1.72 9.87 2.83
CA PRO A 151 3.16 10.02 2.67
C PRO A 151 3.85 10.87 3.77
N ALA A 152 3.34 10.97 4.97
CA ALA A 152 3.97 11.79 6.00
C ALA A 152 5.40 11.26 6.31
N ARG A 153 6.43 12.14 6.27
CA ARG A 153 7.83 11.79 6.56
C ARG A 153 8.00 11.04 7.88
N ALA A 154 7.31 11.48 8.93
CA ALA A 154 7.38 10.85 10.24
C ALA A 154 7.00 9.36 10.23
N THR A 155 6.12 8.94 9.31
CA THR A 155 5.71 7.55 9.16
C THR A 155 6.85 6.69 8.61
N TYR A 156 7.60 7.20 7.63
CA TYR A 156 8.79 6.51 7.11
C TYR A 156 9.91 6.46 8.14
N ASP A 157 10.16 7.55 8.86
CA ASP A 157 11.17 7.58 9.92
C ASP A 157 10.83 6.56 11.02
N ARG A 158 9.54 6.42 11.41
CA ARG A 158 9.09 5.40 12.37
C ARG A 158 9.30 3.99 11.85
N PHE A 159 8.93 3.72 10.60
CA PHE A 159 9.15 2.42 9.96
C PHE A 159 10.63 2.03 9.97
N LEU A 160 11.50 2.94 9.49
CA LEU A 160 12.94 2.70 9.45
C LEU A 160 13.51 2.43 10.85
N ALA A 161 13.09 3.19 11.85
CA ALA A 161 13.55 3.04 13.23
C ALA A 161 13.05 1.72 13.86
N ALA A 162 11.76 1.39 13.72
CA ALA A 162 11.13 0.22 14.30
C ALA A 162 11.79 -1.08 13.80
N HIS A 163 12.07 -1.14 12.49
CA HIS A 163 12.62 -2.33 11.85
C HIS A 163 14.15 -2.26 11.62
N ARG A 164 14.81 -1.19 12.04
CA ARG A 164 16.26 -0.94 11.83
C ARG A 164 16.62 -1.10 10.35
N VAL A 165 15.86 -0.46 9.49
CA VAL A 165 16.06 -0.48 8.03
C VAL A 165 16.98 0.67 7.64
N ASP A 166 17.97 0.36 6.82
CA ASP A 166 18.75 1.35 6.08
C ASP A 166 18.00 1.65 4.77
N GLY A 167 17.46 2.86 4.65
CA GLY A 167 16.70 3.25 3.46
C GLY A 167 17.49 3.08 2.16
N SER A 168 18.82 3.31 2.18
CA SER A 168 19.68 3.14 1.01
C SER A 168 19.86 1.67 0.56
N LYS A 169 19.38 0.72 1.36
CA LYS A 169 19.38 -0.73 1.08
C LYS A 169 17.97 -1.30 0.99
N ALA A 170 16.97 -0.44 0.89
CA ALA A 170 15.58 -0.85 0.79
C ALA A 170 14.99 -0.49 -0.57
N ALA A 171 13.96 -1.25 -0.97
CA ALA A 171 13.12 -0.93 -2.11
C ALA A 171 11.66 -0.88 -1.67
N MET A 172 10.91 0.13 -2.13
CA MET A 172 9.49 0.27 -1.85
C MET A 172 8.65 0.14 -3.11
N PHE A 173 7.63 -0.71 -3.02
CA PHE A 173 6.62 -0.97 -4.05
C PHE A 173 5.28 -0.36 -3.62
N GLU A 174 4.66 0.45 -4.47
CA GLU A 174 3.49 1.28 -4.13
C GLU A 174 2.67 1.60 -5.38
N ASP A 175 1.35 1.69 -5.25
CA ASP A 175 0.46 2.07 -6.35
C ASP A 175 0.18 3.58 -6.44
N LEU A 176 0.49 4.35 -5.39
CA LEU A 176 0.32 5.79 -5.33
C LEU A 176 1.68 6.51 -5.40
N ALA A 177 1.97 7.16 -6.53
CA ALA A 177 3.24 7.87 -6.73
C ALA A 177 3.59 8.85 -5.61
N ARG A 178 2.60 9.55 -5.02
CA ARG A 178 2.80 10.47 -3.90
C ARG A 178 3.42 9.79 -2.67
N ASN A 179 3.09 8.52 -2.43
CA ASN A 179 3.64 7.77 -1.30
C ASN A 179 5.11 7.40 -1.53
N LEU A 180 5.59 7.39 -2.77
CA LEU A 180 7.00 7.15 -3.09
C LEU A 180 7.91 8.38 -2.87
N VAL A 181 7.34 9.59 -2.71
CA VAL A 181 8.13 10.81 -2.50
C VAL A 181 9.04 10.68 -1.27
N GLU A 182 8.47 10.31 -0.13
CA GLU A 182 9.23 10.17 1.10
C GLU A 182 10.07 8.90 1.14
N ALA A 183 9.63 7.82 0.50
CA ALA A 183 10.45 6.63 0.31
C ALA A 183 11.76 6.97 -0.42
N LYS A 184 11.65 7.75 -1.50
CA LYS A 184 12.81 8.26 -2.25
C LYS A 184 13.68 9.19 -1.39
N ALA A 185 13.07 10.09 -0.63
CA ALA A 185 13.77 11.03 0.23
C ALA A 185 14.56 10.37 1.37
N VAL A 186 14.13 9.18 1.84
CA VAL A 186 14.89 8.37 2.81
C VAL A 186 15.89 7.42 2.16
N GLY A 187 16.04 7.46 0.83
CA GLY A 187 17.06 6.73 0.09
C GLY A 187 16.61 5.39 -0.51
N MET A 188 15.34 5.03 -0.42
CA MET A 188 14.84 3.79 -1.00
C MET A 188 14.85 3.82 -2.53
N SER A 189 15.10 2.67 -3.15
CA SER A 189 14.70 2.43 -4.54
C SER A 189 13.17 2.37 -4.61
N THR A 190 12.57 3.04 -5.59
CA THR A 190 11.12 3.18 -5.68
C THR A 190 10.54 2.53 -6.92
N VAL A 191 9.48 1.75 -6.74
CA VAL A 191 8.78 1.05 -7.82
C VAL A 191 7.30 1.41 -7.75
N LEU A 192 6.79 2.06 -8.78
CA LEU A 192 5.37 2.38 -8.92
C LEU A 192 4.65 1.24 -9.63
N ILE A 193 3.60 0.73 -8.98
CA ILE A 193 2.71 -0.27 -9.56
C ILE A 193 1.62 0.45 -10.34
N LEU A 194 1.59 0.24 -11.64
CA LEU A 194 0.61 0.84 -12.54
C LEU A 194 -0.70 0.02 -12.55
N PRO A 195 -1.87 0.65 -12.75
CA PRO A 195 -3.16 -0.04 -12.73
C PRO A 195 -3.38 -1.01 -13.92
N GLY A 196 -2.48 -1.08 -14.89
CA GLY A 196 -2.62 -1.86 -16.12
C GLY A 196 -3.79 -1.39 -16.99
N GLU A 197 -4.35 -2.30 -17.81
CA GLU A 197 -5.50 -2.01 -18.67
C GLU A 197 -6.80 -1.71 -17.88
N PHE A 198 -6.82 -2.00 -16.59
CA PHE A 198 -7.97 -1.76 -15.69
C PHE A 198 -7.86 -0.44 -14.92
N ALA A 199 -7.55 0.66 -15.62
CA ALA A 199 -7.76 2.01 -15.10
C ALA A 199 -9.29 2.24 -14.96
N GLY A 200 -9.90 1.56 -14.00
CA GLY A 200 -11.32 1.67 -13.69
C GLY A 200 -11.66 3.04 -13.13
N ALA A 201 -12.96 3.32 -12.99
CA ALA A 201 -13.57 4.60 -12.61
C ALA A 201 -13.10 5.22 -11.27
N PHE A 202 -12.16 4.62 -10.56
CA PHE A 202 -11.62 5.07 -9.27
C PHE A 202 -10.19 5.58 -9.33
N VAL A 203 -9.54 5.64 -10.51
CA VAL A 203 -8.23 6.31 -10.66
C VAL A 203 -8.49 7.79 -10.88
N GLU A 204 -8.34 8.56 -9.84
CA GLU A 204 -8.36 10.01 -9.95
C GLU A 204 -7.12 10.48 -10.73
N ALA A 205 -7.28 11.47 -11.61
CA ALA A 205 -6.19 11.98 -12.47
C ALA A 205 -4.95 12.44 -11.68
N TRP A 206 -5.09 12.72 -10.37
CA TRP A 206 -4.00 13.08 -9.46
C TRP A 206 -3.33 11.85 -8.79
N GLU A 207 -3.95 10.66 -8.82
CA GLU A 207 -3.36 9.38 -8.38
C GLU A 207 -2.45 8.79 -9.47
N SER A 208 -2.79 9.01 -10.73
CA SER A 208 -1.97 8.72 -11.88
C SER A 208 -0.91 9.81 -12.08
N GLY A 209 -0.06 10.03 -11.07
CA GLY A 209 1.09 10.90 -11.19
C GLY A 209 1.85 10.56 -12.47
N GLY A 210 2.01 11.55 -13.37
CA GLY A 210 2.56 11.34 -14.70
C GLY A 210 3.89 10.59 -14.64
N GLU A 211 4.22 9.89 -15.71
CA GLU A 211 5.41 9.04 -15.90
C GLU A 211 6.76 9.73 -15.63
N ASP A 212 6.78 11.03 -15.34
CA ASP A 212 7.97 11.86 -15.12
C ASP A 212 8.04 12.41 -13.68
N CYS A 213 7.82 11.54 -12.71
CA CYS A 213 8.02 11.86 -11.30
C CYS A 213 9.46 11.49 -10.91
N GLY A 214 10.34 12.47 -10.71
CA GLY A 214 11.75 12.26 -10.34
C GLY A 214 12.00 11.46 -9.04
N HIS A 215 10.92 11.04 -8.36
CA HIS A 215 10.94 10.18 -7.17
C HIS A 215 10.51 8.72 -7.46
N VAL A 216 10.26 8.36 -8.73
CA VAL A 216 9.94 7.00 -9.17
C VAL A 216 11.11 6.48 -10.00
N ASP A 217 11.78 5.41 -9.54
CA ASP A 217 12.92 4.83 -10.25
C ASP A 217 12.48 3.81 -11.30
N HIS A 218 11.41 3.05 -11.00
CA HIS A 218 10.89 1.99 -11.87
C HIS A 218 9.38 2.00 -11.88
N THR A 219 8.79 1.48 -12.95
CA THR A 219 7.34 1.25 -13.07
C THR A 219 7.06 -0.16 -13.54
N THR A 220 5.95 -0.75 -13.10
CA THR A 220 5.45 -2.02 -13.63
C THR A 220 3.94 -2.12 -13.42
N ASP A 221 3.26 -2.80 -14.32
CA ASP A 221 1.86 -3.23 -14.18
C ASP A 221 1.75 -4.73 -13.83
N ASP A 222 2.91 -5.40 -13.69
CA ASP A 222 3.04 -6.82 -13.35
C ASP A 222 4.08 -6.99 -12.23
N LEU A 223 3.63 -6.91 -10.97
CA LEU A 223 4.49 -7.08 -9.81
C LEU A 223 5.19 -8.44 -9.81
N THR A 224 4.44 -9.51 -10.04
CA THR A 224 4.95 -10.89 -10.00
C THR A 224 6.06 -11.09 -11.03
N GLY A 225 5.82 -10.69 -12.28
CA GLY A 225 6.83 -10.77 -13.33
C GLY A 225 8.02 -9.84 -13.09
N PHE A 226 7.79 -8.65 -12.48
CA PHE A 226 8.89 -7.75 -12.11
C PHE A 226 9.81 -8.40 -11.07
N LEU A 227 9.25 -8.95 -9.98
CA LEU A 227 10.02 -9.61 -8.93
C LEU A 227 10.74 -10.86 -9.46
N ALA A 228 10.09 -11.67 -10.30
CA ALA A 228 10.71 -12.85 -10.92
C ALA A 228 11.95 -12.48 -11.75
N ARG A 229 11.92 -11.36 -12.46
CA ARG A 229 13.10 -10.86 -13.21
C ARG A 229 14.26 -10.42 -12.34
N LEU A 230 14.00 -10.04 -11.07
CA LEU A 230 15.06 -9.69 -10.12
C LEU A 230 15.79 -10.90 -9.57
N THR A 231 15.15 -12.07 -9.59
CA THR A 231 15.66 -13.27 -8.89
C THR A 231 16.13 -14.36 -9.86
N GLY A 232 15.93 -14.17 -11.14
CA GLY A 232 16.51 -15.03 -12.15
C GLY A 232 16.05 -15.75 -13.04
#